data_4a93c32e35e0bbe5aa0f0ae8b84c8aa4
#
_entry.id   4a93c32e35e0bbe5aa0f0ae8b84c8aa4
#
_cell.length_a   1.000
_cell.length_b   1.000
_cell.length_c   1.000
_cell.angle_alpha   90.00
_cell.angle_beta   90.00
_cell.angle_gamma   90.00
#
_symmetry.space_group_name_H-M   'P 1'
#
loop_
_entity.id
_entity.type
_entity.pdbx_description
1 polymer ?
#
loop_
_entity_poly.entity_id
_entity_poly.type
_entity_poly.pdbx_seq_one_letter_code
_entity_poly.pdbx_strand_id
1 'polypeptide(L)'
;QSRGGTCTLASAAMMLRRRAYFDGLTDWSTVTENSVRSTAWSNGLSHSFTYKEMQVGYGTLPSRKQEKVQTLITLLSQHPEGIVLYDRSQPHAVLLTDYTNGDFYCSDPAGNISSGRIPLENSSVSVNRSSCYWYVASDHNFIAAEADGLRLEGMSYPINVRAGKGMALTGTANAALGTTLTNVQVAVLDENDQTVFTAQAAPNTAIFSFKSLDSSIRFGELPAGNYTYMVVVTDSQGDNLCFTSDFTVSDGSASSGVYWSVKDTEGTKLLDSIQEVQDAFANATESTLGWFGGLFQ
;
A
#
# COMPACT_ATOMS: atom_id res chain seq x y z
N GLN A 1 22.24 12.07 0.79
CA GLN A 1 23.38 11.19 0.50
C GLN A 1 24.58 11.57 1.39
N SER A 2 25.04 10.64 2.23
CA SER A 2 26.13 10.92 3.17
C SER A 2 27.53 10.85 2.53
N ARG A 3 27.67 10.13 1.43
CA ARG A 3 28.92 9.93 0.66
C ARG A 3 28.65 9.84 -0.83
N GLY A 4 29.61 10.24 -1.67
CA GLY A 4 29.54 9.99 -3.10
C GLY A 4 29.41 8.49 -3.43
N GLY A 5 28.60 8.15 -4.44
CA GLY A 5 28.38 6.78 -4.88
C GLY A 5 27.37 5.95 -4.08
N THR A 6 26.67 6.54 -3.09
CA THR A 6 25.65 5.82 -2.28
C THR A 6 24.20 6.25 -2.62
N CYS A 7 23.96 6.75 -3.82
CA CYS A 7 22.63 7.20 -4.24
C CYS A 7 21.56 6.12 -4.12
N THR A 8 21.86 4.87 -4.48
CA THR A 8 20.92 3.74 -4.33
C THR A 8 20.59 3.47 -2.87
N LEU A 9 21.57 3.50 -1.97
CA LEU A 9 21.36 3.30 -0.54
C LEU A 9 20.56 4.46 0.09
N ALA A 10 20.86 5.69 -0.30
CA ALA A 10 20.13 6.87 0.18
C ALA A 10 18.67 6.84 -0.28
N SER A 11 18.42 6.48 -1.56
CA SER A 11 17.08 6.32 -2.11
C SER A 11 16.32 5.16 -1.41
N ALA A 12 16.99 4.04 -1.14
CA ALA A 12 16.40 2.93 -0.39
C ALA A 12 16.05 3.33 1.05
N ALA A 13 16.90 4.11 1.71
CA ALA A 13 16.60 4.62 3.06
C ALA A 13 15.39 5.58 3.04
N MET A 14 15.25 6.43 2.02
CA MET A 14 14.06 7.27 1.86
C MET A 14 12.79 6.44 1.63
N MET A 15 12.84 5.41 0.78
CA MET A 15 11.74 4.48 0.54
C MET A 15 11.32 3.78 1.83
N LEU A 16 12.25 3.15 2.53
CA LEU A 16 11.99 2.45 3.80
C LEU A 16 11.47 3.39 4.89
N ARG A 17 11.97 4.63 4.95
CA ARG A 17 11.48 5.63 5.90
C ARG A 17 10.03 6.01 5.64
N ARG A 18 9.66 6.21 4.36
CA ARG A 18 8.26 6.47 3.96
C ARG A 18 7.38 5.27 4.27
N ARG A 19 7.86 4.05 3.97
CA ARG A 19 7.13 2.83 4.29
C ARG A 19 6.92 2.69 5.80
N ALA A 20 7.94 2.85 6.61
CA ALA A 20 7.84 2.83 8.06
C ALA A 20 6.83 3.86 8.60
N TYR A 21 6.77 5.05 7.98
CA TYR A 21 5.77 6.06 8.30
C TYR A 21 4.35 5.59 7.95
N PHE A 22 4.12 5.05 6.76
CA PHE A 22 2.81 4.52 6.35
C PHE A 22 2.37 3.34 7.21
N ASP A 23 3.28 2.46 7.58
CA ASP A 23 3.03 1.34 8.50
C ASP A 23 2.79 1.80 9.96
N GLY A 24 2.86 3.09 10.24
CA GLY A 24 2.62 3.67 11.55
C GLY A 24 3.69 3.35 12.60
N LEU A 25 4.90 2.98 12.18
CA LEU A 25 6.00 2.71 13.10
C LEU A 25 6.41 4.00 13.83
N THR A 26 6.43 3.96 15.16
CA THR A 26 6.74 5.13 15.99
C THR A 26 8.17 5.63 15.82
N ASP A 27 9.08 4.77 15.39
CA ASP A 27 10.50 5.04 15.19
C ASP A 27 10.89 5.25 13.70
N TRP A 28 9.90 5.52 12.82
CA TRP A 28 10.13 5.75 11.40
C TRP A 28 11.22 6.79 11.12
N SER A 29 11.36 7.80 11.98
CA SER A 29 12.34 8.87 11.82
C SER A 29 13.79 8.39 11.98
N THR A 30 14.01 7.23 12.63
CA THR A 30 15.32 6.61 12.80
C THR A 30 15.84 5.88 11.58
N VAL A 31 14.96 5.67 10.56
CA VAL A 31 15.37 5.07 9.29
C VAL A 31 16.21 6.06 8.49
N THR A 32 17.49 5.78 8.39
CA THR A 32 18.52 6.64 7.78
C THR A 32 19.41 5.81 6.87
N GLU A 33 20.19 6.46 6.01
CA GLU A 33 21.20 5.78 5.18
C GLU A 33 22.16 4.93 6.04
N ASN A 34 22.58 5.44 7.18
CA ASN A 34 23.48 4.70 8.08
C ASN A 34 22.82 3.48 8.74
N SER A 35 21.56 3.61 9.17
CA SER A 35 20.86 2.48 9.82
C SER A 35 20.53 1.34 8.85
N VAL A 36 20.31 1.66 7.57
CA VAL A 36 20.01 0.68 6.51
C VAL A 36 21.28 0.00 5.98
N ARG A 37 22.42 0.69 6.05
CA ARG A 37 23.69 0.26 5.44
C ARG A 37 24.14 -1.13 5.86
N SER A 38 24.03 -1.47 7.13
CA SER A 38 24.55 -2.76 7.64
C SER A 38 23.85 -3.98 7.06
N THR A 39 22.58 -3.82 6.66
CA THR A 39 21.78 -4.92 6.09
C THR A 39 21.68 -4.89 4.55
N ALA A 40 21.83 -3.68 3.97
CA ALA A 40 21.51 -3.45 2.56
C ALA A 40 22.73 -3.25 1.66
N TRP A 41 23.94 -3.05 2.22
CA TRP A 41 25.08 -2.60 1.43
C TRP A 41 26.29 -3.54 1.48
N SER A 42 26.64 -4.10 0.31
CA SER A 42 27.88 -4.86 0.10
C SER A 42 28.42 -4.54 -1.31
N ASN A 43 29.30 -3.53 -1.45
CA ASN A 43 29.78 -3.02 -2.74
C ASN A 43 28.68 -2.49 -3.69
N GLY A 44 27.54 -2.12 -3.15
CA GLY A 44 26.34 -1.68 -3.83
C GLY A 44 25.10 -2.06 -3.03
N LEU A 45 23.94 -1.57 -3.44
CA LEU A 45 22.68 -1.96 -2.82
C LEU A 45 22.37 -3.42 -3.18
N SER A 46 22.13 -4.25 -2.17
CA SER A 46 21.73 -5.66 -2.35
C SER A 46 20.41 -5.76 -3.13
N HIS A 47 20.27 -6.76 -4.00
CA HIS A 47 19.03 -6.97 -4.75
C HIS A 47 17.86 -7.36 -3.84
N SER A 48 18.13 -8.04 -2.74
CA SER A 48 17.14 -8.41 -1.73
C SER A 48 17.75 -8.28 -0.35
N PHE A 49 17.00 -7.69 0.58
CA PHE A 49 17.38 -7.59 1.99
C PHE A 49 16.14 -7.30 2.85
N THR A 50 16.26 -7.53 4.16
CA THR A 50 15.19 -7.21 5.12
C THR A 50 15.69 -6.15 6.10
N TYR A 51 14.90 -5.13 6.34
CA TYR A 51 15.17 -4.07 7.31
C TYR A 51 13.92 -3.81 8.15
N LYS A 52 13.98 -4.00 9.46
CA LYS A 52 12.82 -3.84 10.37
C LYS A 52 11.55 -4.55 9.85
N GLU A 53 11.66 -5.80 9.48
CA GLU A 53 10.58 -6.62 8.89
C GLU A 53 10.13 -6.20 7.47
N MET A 54 10.53 -5.06 6.98
CA MET A 54 10.30 -4.63 5.60
C MET A 54 11.24 -5.40 4.66
N GLN A 55 10.68 -6.26 3.83
CA GLN A 55 11.44 -6.98 2.82
C GLN A 55 11.57 -6.13 1.56
N VAL A 56 12.79 -5.91 1.09
CA VAL A 56 13.06 -5.20 -0.16
C VAL A 56 13.34 -6.21 -1.27
N GLY A 57 12.64 -6.03 -2.39
CA GLY A 57 12.82 -6.78 -3.62
C GLY A 57 13.46 -5.92 -4.71
N TYR A 58 13.87 -6.60 -5.78
CA TYR A 58 14.51 -6.01 -6.96
C TYR A 58 13.79 -6.48 -8.22
N GLY A 59 13.59 -5.56 -9.16
CA GLY A 59 13.02 -5.86 -10.46
C GLY A 59 13.78 -5.21 -11.61
N THR A 60 13.58 -5.74 -12.80
CA THR A 60 14.13 -5.18 -14.05
C THR A 60 13.01 -4.57 -14.88
N LEU A 61 13.30 -3.44 -15.51
CA LEU A 61 12.34 -2.77 -16.38
C LEU A 61 12.37 -3.38 -17.79
N PRO A 62 11.24 -3.38 -18.52
CA PRO A 62 11.19 -3.73 -19.94
C PRO A 62 12.16 -2.88 -20.78
N SER A 63 12.45 -3.32 -22.00
CA SER A 63 13.35 -2.58 -22.88
C SER A 63 12.69 -1.37 -23.56
N ARG A 64 11.38 -1.48 -23.86
CA ARG A 64 10.64 -0.45 -24.59
C ARG A 64 10.19 0.68 -23.64
N LYS A 65 10.38 1.93 -24.05
CA LYS A 65 10.03 3.11 -23.24
C LYS A 65 8.57 3.11 -22.77
N GLN A 66 7.64 2.78 -23.67
CA GLN A 66 6.21 2.79 -23.34
C GLN A 66 5.86 1.74 -22.28
N GLU A 67 6.43 0.54 -22.39
CA GLU A 67 6.27 -0.53 -21.40
C GLU A 67 6.87 -0.13 -20.04
N LYS A 68 8.06 0.54 -20.05
CA LYS A 68 8.65 1.08 -18.82
C LYS A 68 7.73 2.06 -18.12
N VAL A 69 7.17 3.02 -18.88
CA VAL A 69 6.23 4.02 -18.32
C VAL A 69 5.05 3.32 -17.66
N GLN A 70 4.41 2.37 -18.36
CA GLN A 70 3.27 1.64 -17.82
C GLN A 70 3.66 0.82 -16.58
N THR A 71 4.78 0.12 -16.62
CA THR A 71 5.29 -0.63 -15.46
C THR A 71 5.53 0.28 -14.26
N LEU A 72 6.15 1.45 -14.47
CA LEU A 72 6.41 2.39 -13.37
C LEU A 72 5.13 2.99 -12.79
N ILE A 73 4.13 3.30 -13.63
CA ILE A 73 2.82 3.77 -13.15
C ILE A 73 2.15 2.70 -12.29
N THR A 74 2.12 1.44 -12.75
CA THR A 74 1.58 0.32 -11.99
C THR A 74 2.32 0.13 -10.67
N LEU A 75 3.65 0.16 -10.68
CA LEU A 75 4.44 0.04 -9.45
C LEU A 75 4.14 1.17 -8.46
N LEU A 76 4.03 2.41 -8.90
CA LEU A 76 3.73 3.54 -8.03
C LEU A 76 2.31 3.48 -7.44
N SER A 77 1.34 2.90 -8.16
CA SER A 77 0.01 2.67 -7.61
C SER A 77 0.01 1.60 -6.50
N GLN A 78 0.95 0.66 -6.53
CA GLN A 78 1.12 -0.40 -5.54
C GLN A 78 2.06 -0.03 -4.39
N HIS A 79 2.94 0.96 -4.60
CA HIS A 79 4.01 1.36 -3.67
C HIS A 79 3.97 2.88 -3.41
N PRO A 80 3.01 3.39 -2.62
CA PRO A 80 2.91 4.83 -2.32
C PRO A 80 4.13 5.35 -1.54
N GLU A 81 4.90 4.48 -0.90
CA GLU A 81 6.23 4.82 -0.36
C GLU A 81 7.22 5.21 -1.46
N GLY A 82 6.92 4.85 -2.71
CA GLY A 82 7.79 5.03 -3.88
C GLY A 82 8.69 3.84 -4.14
N ILE A 83 9.40 3.87 -5.25
CA ILE A 83 10.37 2.86 -5.67
C ILE A 83 11.73 3.49 -5.96
N VAL A 84 12.81 2.76 -5.71
CA VAL A 84 14.15 3.21 -6.09
C VAL A 84 14.36 2.94 -7.57
N LEU A 85 14.48 3.96 -8.38
CA LEU A 85 14.72 3.86 -9.82
C LEU A 85 16.20 4.10 -10.13
N TYR A 86 16.83 3.23 -10.91
CA TYR A 86 18.25 3.30 -11.23
C TYR A 86 18.51 3.44 -12.73
N ASP A 87 19.28 4.46 -13.09
CA ASP A 87 19.83 4.68 -14.43
C ASP A 87 21.28 4.20 -14.49
N ARG A 88 21.50 3.06 -15.15
CA ARG A 88 22.85 2.46 -15.27
C ARG A 88 23.79 3.28 -16.15
N SER A 89 23.26 4.00 -17.13
CA SER A 89 24.07 4.79 -18.07
C SER A 89 24.60 6.09 -17.47
N GLN A 90 23.92 6.59 -16.45
CA GLN A 90 24.32 7.71 -15.61
C GLN A 90 24.33 7.23 -14.15
N PRO A 91 25.29 6.40 -13.70
CA PRO A 91 25.21 5.62 -12.47
C PRO A 91 24.61 6.39 -11.30
N HIS A 92 23.29 6.56 -11.30
CA HIS A 92 22.52 7.33 -10.34
C HIS A 92 21.16 6.70 -10.06
N ALA A 93 20.68 6.88 -8.85
CA ALA A 93 19.36 6.43 -8.41
C ALA A 93 18.61 7.55 -7.71
N VAL A 94 17.32 7.55 -7.88
CA VAL A 94 16.37 8.43 -7.19
C VAL A 94 15.27 7.60 -6.53
N LEU A 95 14.58 8.16 -5.54
CA LEU A 95 13.30 7.63 -5.10
C LEU A 95 12.21 8.22 -6.02
N LEU A 96 11.65 7.39 -6.91
CA LEU A 96 10.48 7.74 -7.70
C LEU A 96 9.26 7.69 -6.79
N THR A 97 8.48 8.78 -6.71
CA THR A 97 7.44 8.95 -5.69
C THR A 97 6.03 8.91 -6.24
N ASP A 98 5.82 9.44 -7.43
CA ASP A 98 4.48 9.51 -8.01
C ASP A 98 4.49 9.85 -9.51
N TYR A 99 3.30 9.70 -10.14
CA TYR A 99 3.03 10.10 -11.52
C TYR A 99 1.78 10.97 -11.53
N THR A 100 1.91 12.22 -11.91
CA THR A 100 0.83 13.20 -11.85
C THR A 100 0.86 14.08 -13.11
N ASN A 101 -0.29 14.27 -13.75
CA ASN A 101 -0.45 15.12 -14.95
C ASN A 101 0.46 14.75 -16.13
N GLY A 102 0.82 13.47 -16.27
CA GLY A 102 1.69 13.01 -17.36
C GLY A 102 3.18 12.96 -17.01
N ASP A 103 3.58 13.42 -15.84
CA ASP A 103 4.96 13.53 -15.40
C ASP A 103 5.28 12.67 -14.19
N PHE A 104 6.47 12.09 -14.18
CA PHE A 104 7.02 11.42 -12.99
C PHE A 104 7.68 12.42 -12.06
N TYR A 105 7.55 12.18 -10.77
CA TYR A 105 8.21 12.95 -9.72
C TYR A 105 9.10 12.05 -8.87
N CYS A 106 10.17 12.66 -8.33
CA CYS A 106 11.13 11.93 -7.51
C CYS A 106 11.71 12.79 -6.38
N SER A 107 12.33 12.12 -5.42
CA SER A 107 13.26 12.70 -4.47
C SER A 107 14.67 12.27 -4.85
N ASP A 108 15.52 13.22 -5.23
CA ASP A 108 16.89 12.98 -5.67
C ASP A 108 17.86 13.11 -4.49
N PRO A 109 18.61 12.05 -4.11
CA PRO A 109 19.55 12.12 -3.01
C PRO A 109 20.76 13.03 -3.27
N ALA A 110 21.03 13.36 -4.53
CA ALA A 110 22.08 14.32 -4.92
C ALA A 110 21.57 15.76 -5.02
N GLY A 111 20.26 15.95 -4.99
CA GLY A 111 19.61 17.25 -5.10
C GLY A 111 19.76 18.11 -3.87
N ASN A 112 19.35 19.37 -3.99
CA ASN A 112 19.34 20.32 -2.89
C ASN A 112 18.21 19.95 -1.91
N ILE A 113 18.53 19.74 -0.66
CA ILE A 113 17.64 19.24 0.42
C ILE A 113 16.34 20.06 0.56
N SER A 114 16.32 21.29 0.05
CA SER A 114 15.17 22.20 0.16
C SER A 114 13.98 21.88 -0.75
N SER A 115 14.11 21.02 -1.75
CA SER A 115 13.06 20.78 -2.74
C SER A 115 12.27 19.48 -2.55
N GLY A 116 12.77 18.51 -1.81
CA GLY A 116 12.09 17.25 -1.42
C GLY A 116 11.52 16.43 -2.58
N ARG A 117 10.62 17.00 -3.37
CA ARG A 117 9.96 16.40 -4.53
C ARG A 117 10.20 17.27 -5.77
N ILE A 118 10.77 16.71 -6.80
CA ILE A 118 11.04 17.38 -8.08
C ILE A 118 10.51 16.55 -9.25
N PRO A 119 10.19 17.16 -10.41
CA PRO A 119 9.98 16.43 -11.64
C PRO A 119 11.20 15.56 -11.97
N LEU A 120 10.99 14.32 -12.42
CA LEU A 120 12.08 13.39 -12.74
C LEU A 120 13.03 13.95 -13.82
N GLU A 121 12.52 14.74 -14.75
CA GLU A 121 13.31 15.40 -15.79
C GLU A 121 14.37 16.38 -15.24
N ASN A 122 14.15 16.90 -14.02
CA ASN A 122 15.09 17.78 -13.33
C ASN A 122 16.19 17.01 -12.57
N SER A 123 16.12 15.68 -12.56
CA SER A 123 17.18 14.79 -12.07
C SER A 123 18.08 14.31 -13.21
N SER A 124 19.18 13.65 -12.88
CA SER A 124 20.01 12.98 -13.88
C SER A 124 19.47 11.63 -14.36
N VAL A 125 18.41 11.11 -13.73
CA VAL A 125 17.76 9.83 -14.08
C VAL A 125 16.66 10.04 -15.10
N SER A 126 16.55 9.15 -16.09
CA SER A 126 15.41 9.16 -17.01
C SER A 126 14.79 7.78 -17.16
N VAL A 127 13.48 7.74 -17.38
CA VAL A 127 12.73 6.48 -17.60
C VAL A 127 13.35 5.66 -18.73
N ASN A 128 13.72 6.31 -19.83
CA ASN A 128 14.26 5.62 -21.01
C ASN A 128 15.55 4.85 -20.72
N ARG A 129 16.46 5.43 -19.94
CA ARG A 129 17.77 4.85 -19.60
C ARG A 129 17.72 3.96 -18.35
N SER A 130 16.66 4.07 -17.55
CA SER A 130 16.50 3.24 -16.36
C SER A 130 16.34 1.77 -16.73
N SER A 131 16.97 0.88 -15.95
CA SER A 131 17.04 -0.54 -16.22
C SER A 131 16.47 -1.43 -15.11
N CYS A 132 16.43 -0.93 -13.89
CA CYS A 132 16.00 -1.70 -12.74
C CYS A 132 15.48 -0.80 -11.62
N TYR A 133 14.84 -1.43 -10.65
CA TYR A 133 14.23 -0.77 -9.50
C TYR A 133 14.27 -1.66 -8.27
N TRP A 134 14.14 -1.05 -7.08
CA TRP A 134 13.87 -1.72 -5.81
C TRP A 134 12.55 -1.21 -5.26
N TYR A 135 11.86 -2.09 -4.54
CA TYR A 135 10.56 -1.82 -3.94
C TYR A 135 10.44 -2.58 -2.62
N VAL A 136 9.53 -2.16 -1.74
CA VAL A 136 9.22 -2.93 -0.54
C VAL A 136 8.26 -4.05 -0.93
N ALA A 137 8.74 -5.29 -0.89
CA ALA A 137 7.89 -6.46 -1.03
C ALA A 137 7.03 -6.57 0.24
N SER A 138 5.74 -6.57 0.08
CA SER A 138 4.80 -6.48 1.20
C SER A 138 3.79 -7.60 1.14
N ASP A 139 3.31 -8.01 2.31
CA ASP A 139 2.11 -8.82 2.49
C ASP A 139 0.83 -8.00 2.28
N HIS A 140 0.96 -6.69 2.12
CA HIS A 140 -0.12 -5.76 1.82
C HIS A 140 0.33 -4.67 0.84
N ASN A 141 -0.62 -4.07 0.15
CA ASN A 141 -0.45 -2.87 -0.68
C ASN A 141 -1.20 -1.68 -0.07
N PHE A 142 -1.05 -0.53 -0.72
CA PHE A 142 -1.81 0.66 -0.43
C PHE A 142 -2.64 1.06 -1.64
N ILE A 143 -3.78 1.66 -1.38
CA ILE A 143 -4.65 2.18 -2.42
C ILE A 143 -4.80 3.70 -2.30
N ALA A 144 -4.96 4.34 -3.46
CA ALA A 144 -5.61 5.62 -3.60
C ALA A 144 -6.79 5.43 -4.54
N ALA A 145 -8.01 5.65 -4.06
CA ALA A 145 -9.25 5.55 -4.83
C ALA A 145 -10.09 6.81 -4.62
N GLU A 146 -10.83 7.19 -5.65
CA GLU A 146 -11.72 8.35 -5.62
C GLU A 146 -13.02 8.03 -6.35
N ALA A 147 -14.15 8.39 -5.74
CA ALA A 147 -15.46 8.36 -6.36
C ALA A 147 -16.30 9.51 -5.77
N ASP A 148 -16.96 10.30 -6.62
CA ASP A 148 -17.84 11.42 -6.24
C ASP A 148 -17.23 12.40 -5.23
N GLY A 149 -15.91 12.60 -5.34
CA GLY A 149 -15.14 13.45 -4.42
C GLY A 149 -14.76 12.79 -3.08
N LEU A 150 -15.29 11.61 -2.78
CA LEU A 150 -14.81 10.75 -1.70
C LEU A 150 -13.46 10.13 -2.08
N ARG A 151 -12.50 10.08 -1.16
CA ARG A 151 -11.16 9.55 -1.44
C ARG A 151 -10.66 8.64 -0.34
N LEU A 152 -10.00 7.56 -0.76
CA LEU A 152 -9.14 6.73 0.09
C LEU A 152 -7.68 7.05 -0.23
N GLU A 153 -6.89 7.41 0.76
CA GLU A 153 -5.50 7.81 0.58
C GLU A 153 -4.59 7.00 1.50
N GLY A 154 -3.64 6.26 0.90
CA GLY A 154 -2.66 5.47 1.64
C GLY A 154 -3.27 4.37 2.51
N MET A 155 -4.47 3.90 2.17
CA MET A 155 -5.12 2.81 2.88
C MET A 155 -4.42 1.50 2.57
N SER A 156 -3.98 0.78 3.59
CA SER A 156 -3.43 -0.56 3.46
C SER A 156 -4.52 -1.59 3.17
N TYR A 157 -4.23 -2.54 2.29
CA TYR A 157 -5.08 -3.70 2.05
C TYR A 157 -4.24 -4.97 1.87
N PRO A 158 -4.71 -6.14 2.33
CA PRO A 158 -3.95 -7.38 2.30
C PRO A 158 -3.87 -7.97 0.89
N ILE A 159 -2.79 -8.71 0.62
CA ILE A 159 -2.62 -9.52 -0.59
C ILE A 159 -2.30 -10.96 -0.22
N ASN A 160 -1.24 -11.17 0.55
CA ASN A 160 -0.80 -12.46 1.04
C ASN A 160 -0.38 -12.31 2.50
N VAL A 161 -1.29 -12.54 3.40
CA VAL A 161 -1.02 -12.47 4.84
C VAL A 161 -0.47 -13.82 5.30
N ARG A 162 0.52 -13.79 6.19
CA ARG A 162 0.99 -15.01 6.85
C ARG A 162 0.20 -15.24 8.13
N ALA A 163 -0.31 -16.44 8.34
CA ALA A 163 -0.99 -16.81 9.58
C ALA A 163 -0.15 -16.47 10.82
N GLY A 164 -0.75 -15.86 11.82
CA GLY A 164 -0.05 -15.37 13.01
C GLY A 164 0.67 -14.01 12.83
N LYS A 165 0.67 -13.43 11.63
CA LYS A 165 1.20 -12.09 11.34
C LYS A 165 0.06 -11.15 11.03
N GLY A 166 -0.05 -10.07 11.76
CA GLY A 166 -1.04 -9.02 11.50
C GLY A 166 -0.58 -8.05 10.41
N MET A 167 -1.54 -7.35 9.85
CA MET A 167 -1.35 -6.16 9.05
C MET A 167 -2.03 -4.98 9.77
N ALA A 168 -1.36 -3.84 9.87
CA ALA A 168 -1.96 -2.64 10.44
C ALA A 168 -2.85 -1.93 9.41
N LEU A 169 -4.01 -1.44 9.87
CA LEU A 169 -4.84 -0.55 9.07
C LEU A 169 -4.21 0.85 9.06
N THR A 170 -3.90 1.35 7.88
CA THR A 170 -3.30 2.68 7.69
C THR A 170 -4.14 3.52 6.73
N GLY A 171 -3.74 4.77 6.54
CA GLY A 171 -4.37 5.67 5.59
C GLY A 171 -5.60 6.39 6.14
N THR A 172 -6.23 7.14 5.25
CA THR A 172 -7.39 7.99 5.57
C THR A 172 -8.49 7.83 4.54
N ALA A 173 -9.74 7.97 5.02
CA ALA A 173 -10.88 8.31 4.18
C ALA A 173 -11.11 9.83 4.28
N ASN A 174 -11.37 10.46 3.14
CA ASN A 174 -11.62 11.89 3.03
C ASN A 174 -12.99 12.10 2.36
N ALA A 175 -13.85 12.91 3.00
CA ALA A 175 -15.13 13.30 2.44
C ALA A 175 -14.96 14.25 1.26
N ALA A 176 -15.98 14.34 0.41
CA ALA A 176 -16.07 15.36 -0.61
C ALA A 176 -16.06 16.79 0.01
N LEU A 177 -15.68 17.77 -0.78
CA LEU A 177 -15.60 19.15 -0.30
C LEU A 177 -16.94 19.65 0.22
N GLY A 178 -16.99 20.07 1.48
CA GLY A 178 -18.19 20.58 2.14
C GLY A 178 -19.09 19.51 2.76
N THR A 179 -18.68 18.23 2.73
CA THR A 179 -19.37 17.10 3.36
C THR A 179 -18.60 16.53 4.54
N THR A 180 -19.18 15.58 5.24
CA THR A 180 -18.55 14.81 6.32
C THR A 180 -18.81 13.32 6.12
N LEU A 181 -17.91 12.48 6.57
CA LEU A 181 -18.06 11.03 6.57
C LEU A 181 -19.10 10.61 7.61
N THR A 182 -20.20 10.03 7.19
CA THR A 182 -21.27 9.53 8.07
C THR A 182 -21.10 8.06 8.41
N ASN A 183 -20.43 7.31 7.51
CA ASN A 183 -20.10 5.91 7.74
C ASN A 183 -18.71 5.58 7.18
N VAL A 184 -17.92 4.84 7.93
CA VAL A 184 -16.69 4.18 7.48
C VAL A 184 -16.74 2.77 8.01
N GLN A 185 -16.72 1.79 7.11
CA GLN A 185 -16.80 0.38 7.47
C GLN A 185 -15.68 -0.40 6.79
N VAL A 186 -15.09 -1.34 7.54
CA VAL A 186 -14.11 -2.32 7.05
C VAL A 186 -14.65 -3.69 7.40
N ALA A 187 -14.57 -4.63 6.45
CA ALA A 187 -14.95 -6.02 6.66
C ALA A 187 -13.93 -6.97 6.03
N VAL A 188 -13.85 -8.18 6.59
CA VAL A 188 -13.17 -9.34 6.03
C VAL A 188 -14.18 -10.45 5.91
N LEU A 189 -14.33 -10.96 4.69
CA LEU A 189 -15.24 -12.06 4.35
C LEU A 189 -14.41 -13.32 4.05
N ASP A 190 -14.95 -14.49 4.37
CA ASP A 190 -14.37 -15.78 3.96
C ASP A 190 -14.79 -16.16 2.52
N GLU A 191 -14.35 -17.31 2.05
CA GLU A 191 -14.67 -17.85 0.71
C GLU A 191 -16.16 -18.13 0.46
N ASN A 192 -17.00 -18.10 1.51
CA ASN A 192 -18.45 -18.27 1.45
C ASN A 192 -19.18 -16.93 1.65
N ASP A 193 -18.49 -15.80 1.52
CA ASP A 193 -19.00 -14.45 1.78
C ASP A 193 -19.50 -14.23 3.22
N GLN A 194 -19.05 -15.06 4.18
CA GLN A 194 -19.39 -14.88 5.58
C GLN A 194 -18.42 -13.90 6.25
N THR A 195 -18.95 -12.92 6.96
CA THR A 195 -18.14 -11.94 7.68
C THR A 195 -17.35 -12.59 8.80
N VAL A 196 -16.03 -12.51 8.72
CA VAL A 196 -15.10 -12.97 9.77
C VAL A 196 -14.75 -11.84 10.72
N PHE A 197 -14.45 -10.66 10.18
CA PHE A 197 -14.24 -9.44 10.95
C PHE A 197 -15.00 -8.28 10.32
N THR A 198 -15.50 -7.38 11.18
CA THR A 198 -16.07 -6.11 10.76
C THR A 198 -15.77 -5.03 11.80
N ALA A 199 -15.53 -3.83 11.32
CA ALA A 199 -15.37 -2.64 12.13
C ALA A 199 -16.06 -1.46 11.44
N GLN A 200 -16.77 -0.63 12.23
CA GLN A 200 -17.53 0.50 11.71
C GLN A 200 -17.34 1.72 12.60
N ALA A 201 -17.34 2.89 11.98
CA ALA A 201 -17.38 4.18 12.65
C ALA A 201 -18.32 5.14 11.93
N ALA A 202 -18.95 6.04 12.69
CA ALA A 202 -19.71 7.19 12.19
C ALA A 202 -18.99 8.48 12.63
N PRO A 203 -17.89 8.86 11.96
CA PRO A 203 -16.99 9.88 12.48
C PRO A 203 -17.57 11.29 12.46
N ASN A 204 -18.48 11.60 11.53
CA ASN A 204 -19.03 12.94 11.28
C ASN A 204 -17.94 14.01 11.09
N THR A 205 -16.84 13.65 10.46
CA THR A 205 -15.69 14.49 10.16
C THR A 205 -15.36 14.45 8.68
N ALA A 206 -14.64 15.47 8.18
CA ALA A 206 -14.19 15.48 6.79
C ALA A 206 -13.06 14.45 6.50
N ILE A 207 -12.34 14.03 7.53
CA ILE A 207 -11.22 13.10 7.41
C ILE A 207 -11.32 12.06 8.54
N PHE A 208 -11.12 10.78 8.21
CA PHE A 208 -11.09 9.68 9.14
C PHE A 208 -9.83 8.83 8.93
N SER A 209 -9.16 8.44 10.02
CA SER A 209 -8.01 7.55 9.98
C SER A 209 -8.41 6.10 10.25
N PHE A 210 -8.08 5.20 9.32
CA PHE A 210 -8.35 3.75 9.47
C PHE A 210 -7.62 3.12 10.66
N LYS A 211 -6.55 3.74 11.13
CA LYS A 211 -5.84 3.29 12.35
C LYS A 211 -6.76 3.18 13.58
N SER A 212 -7.85 3.94 13.64
CA SER A 212 -8.81 3.86 14.74
C SER A 212 -9.62 2.54 14.75
N LEU A 213 -9.67 1.82 13.63
CA LEU A 213 -10.33 0.52 13.48
C LEU A 213 -9.36 -0.67 13.59
N ASP A 214 -8.06 -0.42 13.69
CA ASP A 214 -7.02 -1.44 13.62
C ASP A 214 -7.19 -2.57 14.64
N SER A 215 -7.59 -2.24 15.86
CA SER A 215 -7.79 -3.25 16.92
C SER A 215 -8.98 -4.20 16.68
N SER A 216 -9.89 -3.84 15.77
CA SER A 216 -11.10 -4.62 15.47
C SER A 216 -10.92 -5.59 14.31
N ILE A 217 -9.89 -5.39 13.48
CA ILE A 217 -9.59 -6.24 12.32
C ILE A 217 -8.27 -6.96 12.58
N ARG A 218 -8.36 -8.23 12.96
CA ARG A 218 -7.21 -9.01 13.44
C ARG A 218 -6.74 -10.01 12.40
N PHE A 219 -6.10 -9.53 11.34
CA PHE A 219 -5.60 -10.38 10.24
C PHE A 219 -4.74 -11.56 10.70
N GLY A 220 -3.95 -11.39 11.76
CA GLY A 220 -3.11 -12.45 12.30
C GLY A 220 -3.88 -13.62 12.94
N GLU A 221 -5.17 -13.46 13.23
CA GLU A 221 -6.03 -14.52 13.79
C GLU A 221 -6.76 -15.32 12.70
N LEU A 222 -6.68 -14.90 11.43
CA LEU A 222 -7.30 -15.60 10.33
C LEU A 222 -6.63 -16.96 10.10
N PRO A 223 -7.39 -18.06 9.98
CA PRO A 223 -6.90 -19.33 9.47
C PRO A 223 -6.35 -19.21 8.04
N ALA A 224 -5.53 -20.17 7.62
CA ALA A 224 -5.11 -20.28 6.23
C ALA A 224 -6.34 -20.46 5.32
N GLY A 225 -6.42 -19.67 4.24
CA GLY A 225 -7.58 -19.64 3.34
C GLY A 225 -7.58 -18.42 2.43
N ASN A 226 -8.65 -18.31 1.65
CA ASN A 226 -8.91 -17.16 0.78
C ASN A 226 -10.00 -16.27 1.42
N TYR A 227 -9.80 -14.98 1.29
CA TYR A 227 -10.65 -13.97 1.92
C TYR A 227 -10.85 -12.79 0.99
N THR A 228 -11.92 -12.03 1.22
CA THR A 228 -12.16 -10.73 0.60
C THR A 228 -12.09 -9.64 1.67
N TYR A 229 -11.25 -8.65 1.44
CA TYR A 229 -11.18 -7.41 2.21
C TYR A 229 -12.08 -6.36 1.56
N MET A 230 -12.92 -5.70 2.36
CA MET A 230 -13.88 -4.71 1.87
C MET A 230 -13.86 -3.45 2.73
N VAL A 231 -13.92 -2.30 2.07
CA VAL A 231 -14.07 -0.99 2.72
C VAL A 231 -15.19 -0.23 2.06
N VAL A 232 -16.10 0.32 2.87
CA VAL A 232 -17.15 1.23 2.41
C VAL A 232 -17.08 2.53 3.20
N VAL A 233 -17.17 3.63 2.47
CA VAL A 233 -17.19 4.97 3.02
C VAL A 233 -18.42 5.68 2.48
N THR A 234 -19.19 6.35 3.35
CA THR A 234 -20.38 7.12 2.98
C THR A 234 -20.25 8.54 3.54
N ASP A 235 -20.64 9.52 2.76
CA ASP A 235 -20.67 10.91 3.21
C ASP A 235 -22.09 11.37 3.61
N SER A 236 -22.20 12.64 4.02
CA SER A 236 -23.46 13.25 4.48
C SER A 236 -24.45 13.56 3.35
N GLN A 237 -24.06 13.44 2.09
CA GLN A 237 -24.95 13.53 0.93
C GLN A 237 -25.47 12.16 0.49
N GLY A 238 -24.91 11.09 1.06
CA GLY A 238 -25.24 9.70 0.73
C GLY A 238 -24.38 9.14 -0.40
N ASP A 239 -23.35 9.86 -0.83
CA ASP A 239 -22.39 9.35 -1.79
C ASP A 239 -21.52 8.27 -1.15
N ASN A 240 -21.19 7.22 -1.92
CA ASN A 240 -20.46 6.05 -1.44
C ASN A 240 -19.22 5.78 -2.27
N LEU A 241 -18.14 5.39 -1.59
CA LEU A 241 -16.97 4.79 -2.20
C LEU A 241 -16.78 3.41 -1.59
N CYS A 242 -16.73 2.38 -2.44
CA CYS A 242 -16.47 1.02 -2.04
C CYS A 242 -15.19 0.50 -2.68
N PHE A 243 -14.38 -0.20 -1.89
CA PHE A 243 -13.18 -0.89 -2.33
C PHE A 243 -13.21 -2.33 -1.87
N THR A 244 -12.89 -3.27 -2.76
CA THR A 244 -12.70 -4.69 -2.43
C THR A 244 -11.38 -5.22 -2.95
N SER A 245 -10.80 -6.18 -2.25
CA SER A 245 -9.59 -6.89 -2.67
C SER A 245 -9.57 -8.30 -2.12
N ASP A 246 -9.38 -9.28 -3.00
CA ASP A 246 -9.17 -10.65 -2.58
C ASP A 246 -7.74 -10.83 -2.05
N PHE A 247 -7.60 -11.64 -1.00
CA PHE A 247 -6.31 -11.95 -0.42
C PHE A 247 -6.25 -13.39 0.11
N THR A 248 -5.04 -13.87 0.31
CA THR A 248 -4.81 -15.23 0.84
C THR A 248 -4.09 -15.15 2.18
N VAL A 249 -4.49 -16.00 3.12
CA VAL A 249 -3.74 -16.28 4.35
C VAL A 249 -3.02 -17.61 4.18
N SER A 250 -1.68 -17.59 4.26
CA SER A 250 -0.84 -18.77 4.18
C SER A 250 -0.54 -19.35 5.55
N ASP A 251 -0.44 -20.66 5.68
CA ASP A 251 -0.16 -21.39 6.95
C ASP A 251 1.27 -21.23 7.50
N GLY A 252 2.08 -20.38 6.86
CA GLY A 252 3.45 -20.10 7.30
C GLY A 252 4.45 -21.24 7.06
N SER A 253 4.06 -22.34 6.48
CA SER A 253 4.99 -23.35 5.94
C SER A 253 5.66 -22.73 4.71
N ALA A 254 6.78 -22.06 4.93
CA ALA A 254 7.54 -21.38 3.91
C ALA A 254 8.09 -22.40 2.92
N SER A 255 7.46 -22.56 1.79
CA SER A 255 8.22 -22.89 0.61
C SER A 255 9.10 -21.67 0.31
N SER A 256 10.40 -21.81 0.37
CA SER A 256 11.40 -20.81 0.00
C SER A 256 11.43 -20.55 -1.51
N GLY A 257 10.29 -20.45 -2.13
CA GLY A 257 10.09 -20.08 -3.51
C GLY A 257 9.53 -18.66 -3.56
N VAL A 258 10.35 -17.72 -4.00
CA VAL A 258 9.88 -16.39 -4.38
C VAL A 258 9.03 -16.58 -5.64
N TYR A 259 7.75 -16.85 -5.46
CA TYR A 259 6.79 -16.83 -6.56
C TYR A 259 6.33 -15.39 -6.78
N TRP A 260 7.00 -14.75 -7.72
CA TRP A 260 6.54 -13.50 -8.30
C TRP A 260 5.45 -13.80 -9.33
N SER A 261 4.21 -13.84 -8.93
CA SER A 261 3.13 -13.57 -9.87
C SER A 261 2.79 -12.09 -9.74
N VAL A 262 3.19 -11.31 -10.73
CA VAL A 262 2.46 -10.08 -11.05
C VAL A 262 1.08 -10.59 -11.48
N LYS A 263 0.17 -10.75 -10.53
CA LYS A 263 -1.24 -10.88 -10.88
C LYS A 263 -1.65 -9.51 -11.39
N ASP A 264 -2.13 -9.50 -12.63
CA ASP A 264 -2.82 -8.36 -13.22
C ASP A 264 -3.78 -7.77 -12.20
N THR A 265 -3.96 -6.48 -12.25
CA THR A 265 -4.89 -5.67 -11.45
C THR A 265 -6.36 -6.10 -11.55
N GLU A 266 -6.66 -7.24 -12.14
CA GLU A 266 -8.00 -7.83 -12.25
C GLU A 266 -8.60 -8.29 -10.92
N GLY A 267 -7.81 -8.37 -9.84
CA GLY A 267 -8.33 -8.69 -8.49
C GLY A 267 -8.91 -7.50 -7.73
N THR A 268 -8.78 -6.29 -8.22
CA THR A 268 -9.35 -5.10 -7.57
C THR A 268 -10.67 -4.75 -8.27
N LYS A 269 -11.80 -5.17 -7.72
CA LYS A 269 -13.11 -4.78 -8.20
C LYS A 269 -13.56 -3.55 -7.42
N LEU A 270 -13.73 -2.43 -8.12
CA LEU A 270 -14.61 -1.38 -7.64
C LEU A 270 -16.03 -1.92 -7.84
N LEU A 271 -16.82 -2.01 -6.79
CA LEU A 271 -18.22 -2.43 -6.93
C LEU A 271 -18.98 -1.31 -7.64
N ASP A 272 -19.46 -1.60 -8.85
CA ASP A 272 -20.09 -0.60 -9.73
C ASP A 272 -21.54 -0.27 -9.33
N SER A 273 -22.10 -0.93 -8.29
CA SER A 273 -23.46 -0.65 -7.86
C SER A 273 -23.59 -0.54 -6.33
N ILE A 274 -24.29 0.52 -5.89
CA ILE A 274 -24.63 0.75 -4.48
C ILE A 274 -25.46 -0.42 -3.92
N GLN A 275 -26.27 -1.08 -4.77
CA GLN A 275 -27.11 -2.20 -4.35
C GLN A 275 -26.29 -3.43 -3.97
N GLU A 276 -25.26 -3.77 -4.76
CA GLU A 276 -24.35 -4.90 -4.44
C GLU A 276 -23.61 -4.65 -3.12
N VAL A 277 -23.21 -3.40 -2.87
CA VAL A 277 -22.60 -3.00 -1.61
C VAL A 277 -23.56 -3.15 -0.45
N GLN A 278 -24.81 -2.69 -0.61
CA GLN A 278 -25.84 -2.77 0.44
C GLN A 278 -26.23 -4.21 0.74
N ASP A 279 -26.32 -5.06 -0.28
CA ASP A 279 -26.65 -6.48 -0.12
C ASP A 279 -25.50 -7.25 0.55
N ALA A 280 -24.25 -6.96 0.20
CA ALA A 280 -23.10 -7.54 0.87
C ALA A 280 -23.04 -7.15 2.37
N PHE A 281 -23.36 -5.90 2.71
CA PHE A 281 -23.42 -5.46 4.11
C PHE A 281 -24.66 -5.91 4.86
N ALA A 282 -25.81 -6.00 4.21
CA ALA A 282 -27.02 -6.55 4.82
C ALA A 282 -26.80 -8.01 5.26
N ASN A 283 -26.18 -8.81 4.40
CA ASN A 283 -25.81 -10.19 4.72
C ASN A 283 -24.79 -10.26 5.86
N ALA A 284 -23.81 -9.35 5.89
CA ALA A 284 -22.81 -9.27 6.96
C ALA A 284 -23.43 -8.87 8.32
N THR A 285 -24.39 -7.92 8.34
CA THR A 285 -25.06 -7.48 9.57
C THR A 285 -26.06 -8.48 10.08
N GLU A 286 -26.78 -9.23 9.24
CA GLU A 286 -27.69 -10.28 9.66
C GLU A 286 -26.94 -11.44 10.32
N SER A 287 -25.78 -11.84 9.81
CA SER A 287 -24.94 -12.87 10.43
C SER A 287 -24.42 -12.45 11.82
N THR A 288 -24.12 -11.16 12.02
CA THR A 288 -23.64 -10.62 13.31
C THR A 288 -24.75 -10.49 14.33
N LEU A 289 -25.96 -10.11 13.92
CA LEU A 289 -27.13 -10.03 14.80
C LEU A 289 -27.62 -11.42 15.22
N GLY A 290 -27.48 -12.45 14.39
CA GLY A 290 -27.76 -13.84 14.74
C GLY A 290 -26.85 -14.37 15.87
N TRP A 291 -25.63 -13.86 15.97
CA TRP A 291 -24.69 -14.25 17.02
C TRP A 291 -25.00 -13.61 18.39
N PHE A 292 -25.50 -12.37 18.39
CA PHE A 292 -25.91 -11.69 19.63
C PHE A 292 -27.27 -12.13 20.15
N GLY A 293 -28.16 -12.66 19.30
CA GLY A 293 -29.47 -13.19 19.71
C GLY A 293 -29.40 -14.46 20.56
N GLY A 294 -28.30 -15.21 20.49
CA GLY A 294 -28.08 -16.43 21.27
C GLY A 294 -27.51 -16.22 22.68
N LEU A 295 -27.15 -14.98 23.05
CA LEU A 295 -26.57 -14.66 24.38
C LEU A 295 -27.56 -14.11 25.41
N PHE A 296 -28.84 -13.95 25.04
CA PHE A 296 -29.92 -13.46 25.92
C PHE A 296 -31.15 -14.37 25.94
N GLN A 297 -30.99 -15.69 25.84
CA GLN A 297 -31.99 -16.67 26.21
C GLN A 297 -31.52 -17.55 27.36
#